data_564d8c709c0f42f0dccf483d08db73b4
#
_entry.id   564d8c709c0f42f0dccf483d08db73b4
#
_cell.length_a   1.000
_cell.length_b   1.000
_cell.length_c   1.000
_cell.angle_alpha   90.00
_cell.angle_beta   90.00
_cell.angle_gamma   90.00
#
_symmetry.space_group_name_H-M   'P 1'
#
loop_
_entity.id
_entity.type
_entity.pdbx_description
1 polymer ?
#
loop_
_entity_poly.entity_id
_entity_poly.type
_entity_poly.pdbx_seq_one_letter_code
_entity_poly.pdbx_strand_id
1 'polypeptide(L)'
;MDRVVFHIDVNSAFVSWSAVKILAEGGPDIRLVPSVVSGDPSDRRSIVAAKSIPCKKFGINTAEPVSMALRKCPQLVIVRSDWEWYKRCSDNFIAICRTYSPVLQQFSVDECFIEMTGRLGGKGPVEVADQLRDEIKHRLGFTVNVGVGSNKLLAKMASDFEKPDKVHTLWSSEVMEKMWPLPVRDLLWVGKKTEERLTAYGIKTIGELAALNENVLARLVGQKFASQMHASANGIDDSPVETEEAEAKSCSAERTFPQDIADPRALDRQLFKVAVEVAHRIRIDSFHAGGVSVFVKTKDFEVHSRQCTMSQPTDVTAVILNEARRMIPTVWDGVTPLRQVGLGVFKLTHEAQQLSLFEDEKMEEYRRWDREHDEAVARQHPDYRHRRRGGEKALEFSYRTGEEALAAAKKSVRGRAGLSFSRNPLPDGTDCFEVKDADGKVIEKHTVLRIQHI
;
A
#
# COMPACT_ATOMS: atom_id res chain seq x y z
N MET A 1 -22.90 -5.11 24.05
CA MET A 1 -21.84 -5.98 23.45
C MET A 1 -20.60 -5.12 23.33
N ASP A 2 -19.49 -5.63 23.80
CA ASP A 2 -18.22 -4.92 23.67
C ASP A 2 -17.83 -4.83 22.20
N ARG A 3 -17.19 -3.75 21.80
CA ARG A 3 -16.71 -3.54 20.44
C ARG A 3 -15.62 -4.57 20.12
N VAL A 4 -15.67 -5.15 18.94
CA VAL A 4 -14.70 -6.16 18.46
C VAL A 4 -14.18 -5.73 17.09
N VAL A 5 -12.90 -5.43 17.01
CA VAL A 5 -12.21 -5.07 15.78
C VAL A 5 -11.11 -6.10 15.51
N PHE A 6 -11.03 -6.56 14.27
CA PHE A 6 -9.88 -7.35 13.81
C PHE A 6 -8.97 -6.47 12.96
N HIS A 7 -7.68 -6.63 13.15
CA HIS A 7 -6.64 -6.17 12.23
C HIS A 7 -5.98 -7.38 11.60
N ILE A 8 -5.96 -7.43 10.27
CA ILE A 8 -5.40 -8.54 9.49
C ILE A 8 -4.20 -8.02 8.70
N ASP A 9 -3.05 -8.68 8.82
CA ASP A 9 -1.75 -8.28 8.26
C ASP A 9 -1.10 -9.47 7.56
N VAL A 10 -0.75 -9.33 6.28
CA VAL A 10 -0.13 -10.40 5.48
C VAL A 10 1.33 -10.56 5.84
N ASN A 11 1.73 -11.75 6.24
CA ASN A 11 3.11 -12.03 6.65
C ASN A 11 4.10 -11.91 5.48
N SER A 12 5.01 -10.93 5.55
CA SER A 12 6.02 -10.66 4.50
C SER A 12 5.40 -10.60 3.09
N ALA A 13 4.39 -9.78 2.91
CA ALA A 13 3.46 -9.77 1.79
C ALA A 13 4.11 -9.99 0.42
N PHE A 14 5.02 -9.13 -0.03
CA PHE A 14 5.59 -9.24 -1.37
C PHE A 14 6.41 -10.51 -1.58
N VAL A 15 7.12 -11.01 -0.54
CA VAL A 15 7.82 -12.31 -0.62
C VAL A 15 6.82 -13.45 -0.68
N SER A 16 5.79 -13.41 0.16
CA SER A 16 4.76 -14.45 0.22
C SER A 16 3.96 -14.52 -1.08
N TRP A 17 3.58 -13.37 -1.65
CA TRP A 17 2.88 -13.29 -2.92
C TRP A 17 3.75 -13.75 -4.10
N SER A 18 5.03 -13.36 -4.13
CA SER A 18 5.99 -13.88 -5.12
C SER A 18 6.17 -15.38 -4.99
N ALA A 19 6.25 -15.91 -3.76
CA ALA A 19 6.37 -17.34 -3.49
C ALA A 19 5.17 -18.13 -4.03
N VAL A 20 3.95 -17.64 -3.84
CA VAL A 20 2.73 -18.26 -4.38
C VAL A 20 2.80 -18.38 -5.91
N LYS A 21 3.23 -17.32 -6.60
CA LYS A 21 3.41 -17.33 -8.06
C LYS A 21 4.47 -18.35 -8.48
N ILE A 22 5.65 -18.29 -7.89
CA ILE A 22 6.79 -19.18 -8.21
C ILE A 22 6.42 -20.65 -7.95
N LEU A 23 5.75 -20.95 -6.84
CA LEU A 23 5.29 -22.30 -6.54
C LEU A 23 4.24 -22.80 -7.55
N ALA A 24 3.33 -21.95 -8.00
CA ALA A 24 2.35 -22.30 -9.03
C ALA A 24 3.02 -22.59 -10.39
N GLU A 25 4.16 -21.97 -10.66
CA GLU A 25 5.01 -22.20 -11.83
C GLU A 25 5.96 -23.42 -11.64
N GLY A 26 5.87 -24.14 -10.53
CA GLY A 26 6.70 -25.33 -10.24
C GLY A 26 8.08 -25.01 -9.66
N GLY A 27 8.36 -23.75 -9.33
CA GLY A 27 9.61 -23.33 -8.72
C GLY A 27 9.69 -23.59 -7.21
N PRO A 28 10.81 -23.24 -6.55
CA PRO A 28 11.03 -23.45 -5.13
C PRO A 28 10.26 -22.44 -4.26
N ASP A 29 10.01 -22.81 -3.00
CA ASP A 29 9.45 -21.88 -2.02
C ASP A 29 10.52 -20.90 -1.51
N ILE A 30 10.52 -19.69 -2.03
CA ILE A 30 11.46 -18.64 -1.67
C ILE A 30 11.33 -18.12 -0.24
N ARG A 31 10.24 -18.45 0.48
CA ARG A 31 10.04 -18.10 1.89
C ARG A 31 10.99 -18.87 2.81
N LEU A 32 11.44 -20.05 2.38
CA LEU A 32 12.26 -20.99 3.17
C LEU A 32 13.77 -20.70 3.05
N VAL A 33 14.18 -19.85 2.13
CA VAL A 33 15.59 -19.49 1.87
C VAL A 33 15.80 -17.98 2.05
N PRO A 34 17.05 -17.51 2.24
CA PRO A 34 17.33 -16.08 2.20
C PRO A 34 16.93 -15.50 0.84
N SER A 35 15.85 -14.73 0.81
CA SER A 35 15.31 -14.13 -0.40
C SER A 35 14.79 -12.72 -0.17
N VAL A 36 14.85 -11.89 -1.19
CA VAL A 36 14.32 -10.53 -1.18
C VAL A 36 13.54 -10.25 -2.46
N VAL A 37 12.56 -9.38 -2.33
CA VAL A 37 11.91 -8.73 -3.47
C VAL A 37 12.55 -7.36 -3.68
N SER A 38 12.95 -7.06 -4.92
CA SER A 38 13.59 -5.78 -5.25
C SER A 38 13.41 -5.43 -6.74
N GLY A 39 13.98 -4.29 -7.15
CA GLY A 39 14.23 -3.97 -8.56
C GLY A 39 15.41 -4.75 -9.13
N ASP A 40 15.96 -4.28 -10.26
CA ASP A 40 17.14 -4.87 -10.90
C ASP A 40 18.37 -4.76 -9.99
N PRO A 41 19.08 -5.86 -9.66
CA PRO A 41 20.23 -5.81 -8.77
C PRO A 41 21.43 -5.02 -9.35
N SER A 42 21.51 -4.84 -10.67
CA SER A 42 22.52 -4.01 -11.32
C SER A 42 22.24 -2.51 -11.21
N ASP A 43 21.01 -2.13 -10.88
CA ASP A 43 20.62 -0.73 -10.69
C ASP A 43 20.97 -0.25 -9.27
N ARG A 44 21.82 0.76 -9.17
CA ARG A 44 22.22 1.37 -7.87
C ARG A 44 21.05 1.89 -7.03
N ARG A 45 19.87 2.06 -7.65
CA ARG A 45 18.65 2.55 -7.02
C ARG A 45 17.85 1.43 -6.36
N SER A 46 18.17 0.18 -6.69
CA SER A 46 17.44 -0.97 -6.18
C SER A 46 17.65 -1.15 -4.68
N ILE A 47 16.53 -1.20 -3.97
CA ILE A 47 16.46 -1.46 -2.53
C ILE A 47 15.69 -2.74 -2.26
N VAL A 48 15.91 -3.31 -1.10
CA VAL A 48 15.13 -4.43 -0.58
C VAL A 48 13.71 -3.94 -0.26
N ALA A 49 12.73 -4.28 -1.10
CA ALA A 49 11.33 -3.93 -0.87
C ALA A 49 10.69 -4.83 0.19
N ALA A 50 11.03 -6.12 0.18
CA ALA A 50 10.62 -7.09 1.20
C ALA A 50 11.67 -8.19 1.34
N LYS A 51 11.68 -8.88 2.47
CA LYS A 51 12.62 -9.96 2.77
C LYS A 51 11.94 -11.16 3.41
N SER A 52 12.47 -12.35 3.15
CA SER A 52 12.09 -13.58 3.84
C SER A 52 12.60 -13.59 5.29
N ILE A 53 11.95 -14.40 6.14
CA ILE A 53 12.36 -14.58 7.54
C ILE A 53 13.83 -15.05 7.66
N PRO A 54 14.35 -16.00 6.83
CA PRO A 54 15.74 -16.40 6.86
C PRO A 54 16.76 -15.27 6.66
N CYS A 55 16.39 -14.17 6.01
CA CYS A 55 17.24 -12.99 5.85
C CYS A 55 17.61 -12.31 7.17
N LYS A 56 16.79 -12.49 8.23
CA LYS A 56 17.08 -11.91 9.56
C LYS A 56 18.44 -12.38 10.12
N LYS A 57 18.82 -13.63 9.87
CA LYS A 57 20.12 -14.21 10.32
C LYS A 57 21.32 -13.50 9.71
N PHE A 58 21.16 -12.87 8.56
CA PHE A 58 22.21 -12.13 7.87
C PHE A 58 22.16 -10.63 8.15
N GLY A 59 21.24 -10.16 8.99
CA GLY A 59 21.05 -8.72 9.27
C GLY A 59 20.61 -7.90 8.06
N ILE A 60 19.95 -8.54 7.08
CA ILE A 60 19.38 -7.85 5.93
C ILE A 60 18.13 -7.08 6.38
N ASN A 61 18.00 -5.81 5.96
CA ASN A 61 16.89 -4.94 6.31
C ASN A 61 16.11 -4.46 5.08
N THR A 62 14.81 -4.26 5.27
CA THR A 62 13.97 -3.56 4.28
C THR A 62 14.51 -2.13 4.09
N ALA A 63 14.39 -1.61 2.86
CA ALA A 63 14.89 -0.32 2.42
C ALA A 63 16.43 -0.20 2.32
N GLU A 64 17.23 -1.22 2.64
CA GLU A 64 18.65 -1.16 2.36
C GLU A 64 18.97 -1.41 0.87
N PRO A 65 20.08 -0.89 0.33
CA PRO A 65 20.52 -1.19 -1.03
C PRO A 65 20.74 -2.69 -1.26
N VAL A 66 20.29 -3.21 -2.39
CA VAL A 66 20.48 -4.63 -2.75
C VAL A 66 21.95 -5.02 -2.76
N SER A 67 22.84 -4.12 -3.18
CA SER A 67 24.28 -4.34 -3.17
C SER A 67 24.84 -4.58 -1.75
N MET A 68 24.25 -3.97 -0.73
CA MET A 68 24.63 -4.23 0.67
C MET A 68 24.07 -5.56 1.15
N ALA A 69 22.84 -5.90 0.79
CA ALA A 69 22.22 -7.19 1.12
C ALA A 69 23.03 -8.35 0.53
N LEU A 70 23.50 -8.24 -0.72
CA LEU A 70 24.36 -9.23 -1.37
C LEU A 70 25.74 -9.39 -0.70
N ARG A 71 26.31 -8.32 -0.15
CA ARG A 71 27.56 -8.42 0.65
C ARG A 71 27.35 -9.20 1.93
N LYS A 72 26.18 -9.09 2.56
CA LYS A 72 25.83 -9.83 3.78
C LYS A 72 25.47 -11.29 3.49
N CYS A 73 24.89 -11.57 2.34
CA CYS A 73 24.44 -12.90 1.92
C CYS A 73 24.70 -13.07 0.41
N PRO A 74 25.88 -13.58 -0.03
CA PRO A 74 26.19 -13.76 -1.45
C PRO A 74 25.24 -14.71 -2.20
N GLN A 75 24.64 -15.67 -1.48
CA GLN A 75 23.65 -16.62 -2.02
C GLN A 75 22.21 -16.10 -1.96
N LEU A 76 22.00 -14.81 -1.75
CA LEU A 76 20.67 -14.19 -1.65
C LEU A 76 19.88 -14.38 -2.94
N VAL A 77 18.68 -14.96 -2.82
CA VAL A 77 17.75 -15.05 -3.95
C VAL A 77 17.05 -13.72 -4.13
N ILE A 78 17.16 -13.12 -5.33
CA ILE A 78 16.54 -11.86 -5.66
C ILE A 78 15.39 -12.11 -6.63
N VAL A 79 14.20 -11.64 -6.25
CA VAL A 79 12.98 -11.72 -7.06
C VAL A 79 12.57 -10.32 -7.47
N ARG A 80 12.25 -10.11 -8.75
CA ARG A 80 11.74 -8.83 -9.24
C ARG A 80 10.33 -8.57 -8.73
N SER A 81 10.07 -7.30 -8.40
CA SER A 81 8.74 -6.85 -8.00
C SER A 81 7.74 -7.00 -9.14
N ASP A 82 6.60 -7.61 -8.86
CA ASP A 82 5.46 -7.75 -9.78
C ASP A 82 4.23 -7.08 -9.16
N TRP A 83 4.10 -5.77 -9.40
CA TRP A 83 3.05 -4.94 -8.78
C TRP A 83 1.64 -5.32 -9.22
N GLU A 84 1.49 -5.83 -10.44
CA GLU A 84 0.20 -6.28 -10.95
C GLU A 84 -0.26 -7.55 -10.24
N TRP A 85 0.65 -8.50 -10.04
CA TRP A 85 0.41 -9.70 -9.24
C TRP A 85 0.10 -9.35 -7.78
N TYR A 86 0.86 -8.43 -7.18
CA TYR A 86 0.65 -7.99 -5.80
C TYR A 86 -0.73 -7.33 -5.62
N LYS A 87 -1.14 -6.52 -6.58
CA LYS A 87 -2.50 -5.94 -6.57
C LYS A 87 -3.57 -7.02 -6.58
N ARG A 88 -3.45 -8.06 -7.42
CA ARG A 88 -4.39 -9.18 -7.45
C ARG A 88 -4.42 -9.94 -6.13
N CYS A 89 -3.27 -10.23 -5.54
CA CYS A 89 -3.19 -10.87 -4.22
C CYS A 89 -3.88 -10.03 -3.14
N SER A 90 -3.63 -8.73 -3.13
CA SER A 90 -4.28 -7.78 -2.22
C SER A 90 -5.79 -7.76 -2.40
N ASP A 91 -6.28 -7.62 -3.64
CA ASP A 91 -7.72 -7.59 -3.93
C ASP A 91 -8.42 -8.89 -3.46
N ASN A 92 -7.81 -10.05 -3.69
CA ASN A 92 -8.33 -11.34 -3.24
C ASN A 92 -8.33 -11.47 -1.71
N PHE A 93 -7.28 -10.99 -1.05
CA PHE A 93 -7.18 -10.93 0.40
C PHE A 93 -8.30 -10.07 1.01
N ILE A 94 -8.45 -8.84 0.53
CA ILE A 94 -9.48 -7.90 0.99
C ILE A 94 -10.89 -8.47 0.77
N ALA A 95 -11.08 -9.15 -0.34
CA ALA A 95 -12.37 -9.72 -0.67
C ALA A 95 -12.76 -10.89 0.25
N ILE A 96 -11.83 -11.75 0.67
CA ILE A 96 -12.09 -12.74 1.71
C ILE A 96 -12.46 -12.04 3.02
N CYS A 97 -11.72 -11.01 3.43
CA CYS A 97 -12.03 -10.27 4.65
C CYS A 97 -13.45 -9.65 4.62
N ARG A 98 -13.90 -9.15 3.45
CA ARG A 98 -15.26 -8.62 3.27
C ARG A 98 -16.37 -9.65 3.46
N THR A 99 -16.10 -10.93 3.25
CA THR A 99 -17.12 -11.98 3.51
C THR A 99 -17.42 -12.14 5.00
N TYR A 100 -16.51 -11.74 5.89
CA TYR A 100 -16.70 -11.73 7.34
C TYR A 100 -17.42 -10.48 7.84
N SER A 101 -17.10 -9.32 7.26
CA SER A 101 -17.78 -8.06 7.56
C SER A 101 -17.74 -7.09 6.38
N PRO A 102 -18.87 -6.47 5.99
CA PRO A 102 -18.87 -5.39 5.00
C PRO A 102 -18.23 -4.10 5.53
N VAL A 103 -18.13 -3.96 6.88
CA VAL A 103 -17.47 -2.84 7.53
C VAL A 103 -15.99 -3.11 7.57
N LEU A 104 -15.29 -2.78 6.48
CA LEU A 104 -13.88 -3.03 6.24
C LEU A 104 -13.18 -1.75 5.79
N GLN A 105 -12.06 -1.45 6.44
CA GLN A 105 -11.13 -0.40 6.07
C GLN A 105 -9.83 -1.02 5.56
N GLN A 106 -9.53 -0.88 4.28
CA GLN A 106 -8.21 -1.22 3.77
C GLN A 106 -7.21 -0.15 4.23
N PHE A 107 -6.23 -0.55 5.04
CA PHE A 107 -5.25 0.35 5.62
C PHE A 107 -3.98 0.47 4.76
N SER A 108 -3.59 -0.64 4.15
CA SER A 108 -2.50 -0.70 3.16
C SER A 108 -2.78 -1.76 2.09
N VAL A 109 -1.79 -2.05 1.25
CA VAL A 109 -1.89 -3.11 0.23
C VAL A 109 -1.98 -4.50 0.86
N ASP A 110 -1.50 -4.68 2.09
CA ASP A 110 -1.34 -5.96 2.78
C ASP A 110 -2.01 -6.03 4.16
N GLU A 111 -2.74 -4.96 4.57
CA GLU A 111 -3.43 -4.95 5.86
C GLU A 111 -4.80 -4.25 5.81
N CYS A 112 -5.71 -4.73 6.64
CA CYS A 112 -7.03 -4.13 6.79
C CYS A 112 -7.56 -4.27 8.22
N PHE A 113 -8.52 -3.40 8.54
CA PHE A 113 -9.38 -3.51 9.72
C PHE A 113 -10.76 -3.98 9.32
N ILE A 114 -11.38 -4.85 10.13
CA ILE A 114 -12.80 -5.20 9.99
C ILE A 114 -13.51 -5.05 11.32
N GLU A 115 -14.71 -4.51 11.28
CA GLU A 115 -15.58 -4.38 12.45
C GLU A 115 -16.42 -5.65 12.62
N MET A 116 -16.20 -6.37 13.71
CA MET A 116 -16.81 -7.67 13.97
C MET A 116 -17.89 -7.63 15.06
N THR A 117 -18.16 -6.48 15.63
CA THR A 117 -19.19 -6.29 16.66
C THR A 117 -20.55 -6.79 16.17
N GLY A 118 -21.16 -7.75 16.90
CA GLY A 118 -22.44 -8.37 16.52
C GLY A 118 -22.39 -9.32 15.32
N ARG A 119 -21.20 -9.67 14.80
CA ARG A 119 -21.02 -10.49 13.57
C ARG A 119 -20.34 -11.84 13.81
N LEU A 120 -20.16 -12.23 15.07
CA LEU A 120 -19.43 -13.46 15.42
C LEU A 120 -20.26 -14.75 15.26
N GLY A 121 -21.54 -14.67 14.93
CA GLY A 121 -22.39 -15.83 14.70
C GLY A 121 -22.51 -16.79 15.92
N GLY A 122 -22.40 -16.25 17.14
CA GLY A 122 -22.42 -17.03 18.36
C GLY A 122 -21.09 -17.71 18.75
N LYS A 123 -20.03 -17.45 17.99
CA LYS A 123 -18.66 -17.93 18.24
C LYS A 123 -17.83 -16.92 19.03
N GLY A 124 -16.70 -17.37 19.58
CA GLY A 124 -15.74 -16.50 20.21
C GLY A 124 -14.93 -15.68 19.16
N PRO A 125 -14.48 -14.45 19.49
CA PRO A 125 -13.70 -13.63 18.56
C PRO A 125 -12.43 -14.31 18.04
N VAL A 126 -11.71 -15.05 18.90
CA VAL A 126 -10.49 -15.78 18.52
C VAL A 126 -10.81 -16.92 17.55
N GLU A 127 -11.91 -17.66 17.79
CA GLU A 127 -12.32 -18.75 16.89
C GLU A 127 -12.62 -18.24 15.47
N VAL A 128 -13.32 -17.09 15.36
CA VAL A 128 -13.63 -16.49 14.06
C VAL A 128 -12.35 -15.94 13.40
N ALA A 129 -11.44 -15.37 14.18
CA ALA A 129 -10.14 -14.90 13.67
C ALA A 129 -9.27 -16.05 13.15
N ASP A 130 -9.25 -17.21 13.85
CA ASP A 130 -8.57 -18.42 13.39
C ASP A 130 -9.18 -18.97 12.09
N GLN A 131 -10.52 -18.98 11.99
CA GLN A 131 -11.21 -19.38 10.76
C GLN A 131 -10.84 -18.49 9.58
N LEU A 132 -10.82 -17.17 9.76
CA LEU A 132 -10.42 -16.22 8.73
C LEU A 132 -8.94 -16.44 8.32
N ARG A 133 -8.03 -16.57 9.29
CA ARG A 133 -6.61 -16.84 9.05
C ARG A 133 -6.43 -18.12 8.23
N ASP A 134 -7.09 -19.21 8.63
CA ASP A 134 -6.99 -20.49 7.97
C ASP A 134 -7.64 -20.47 6.58
N GLU A 135 -8.74 -19.75 6.37
CA GLU A 135 -9.36 -19.58 5.06
C GLU A 135 -8.40 -18.86 4.09
N ILE A 136 -7.78 -17.75 4.52
CA ILE A 136 -6.78 -17.03 3.71
C ILE A 136 -5.62 -17.95 3.35
N LYS A 137 -5.07 -18.68 4.32
CA LYS A 137 -3.97 -19.61 4.11
C LYS A 137 -4.30 -20.70 3.10
N HIS A 138 -5.47 -21.32 3.20
CA HIS A 138 -5.87 -22.41 2.31
C HIS A 138 -6.23 -21.92 0.90
N ARG A 139 -6.93 -20.77 0.79
CA ARG A 139 -7.41 -20.28 -0.49
C ARG A 139 -6.35 -19.51 -1.27
N LEU A 140 -5.51 -18.73 -0.57
CA LEU A 140 -4.55 -17.83 -1.21
C LEU A 140 -3.08 -18.31 -1.12
N GLY A 141 -2.78 -19.33 -0.29
CA GLY A 141 -1.44 -19.92 -0.19
C GLY A 141 -0.41 -19.09 0.56
N PHE A 142 -0.83 -18.04 1.28
CA PHE A 142 0.02 -17.25 2.17
C PHE A 142 -0.64 -17.07 3.55
N THR A 143 0.16 -16.68 4.54
CA THR A 143 -0.30 -16.55 5.92
C THR A 143 -0.54 -15.10 6.31
N VAL A 144 -1.42 -14.90 7.29
CA VAL A 144 -1.69 -13.62 7.91
C VAL A 144 -1.56 -13.70 9.42
N ASN A 145 -1.31 -12.57 10.06
CA ASN A 145 -1.56 -12.38 11.48
C ASN A 145 -2.91 -11.70 11.67
N VAL A 146 -3.64 -12.09 12.69
CA VAL A 146 -4.90 -11.44 13.08
C VAL A 146 -4.78 -10.95 14.52
N GLY A 147 -4.88 -9.63 14.68
CA GLY A 147 -5.02 -9.01 15.99
C GLY A 147 -6.48 -8.73 16.29
N VAL A 148 -6.94 -9.12 17.47
CA VAL A 148 -8.30 -8.93 17.97
C VAL A 148 -8.28 -7.93 19.11
N GLY A 149 -9.06 -6.87 19.04
CA GLY A 149 -9.07 -5.84 20.09
C GLY A 149 -10.40 -5.11 20.21
N SER A 150 -10.52 -4.30 21.27
CA SER A 150 -11.69 -3.45 21.52
C SER A 150 -11.77 -2.22 20.60
N ASN A 151 -10.68 -1.88 19.91
CA ASN A 151 -10.57 -0.77 18.97
C ASN A 151 -9.48 -1.04 17.94
N LYS A 152 -9.32 -0.15 16.96
CA LYS A 152 -8.33 -0.31 15.87
C LYS A 152 -6.90 -0.34 16.37
N LEU A 153 -6.54 0.55 17.30
CA LEU A 153 -5.20 0.60 17.90
C LEU A 153 -4.84 -0.73 18.53
N LEU A 154 -5.70 -1.24 19.41
CA LEU A 154 -5.45 -2.49 20.15
C LEU A 154 -5.39 -3.70 19.22
N ALA A 155 -6.29 -3.76 18.22
CA ALA A 155 -6.25 -4.81 17.20
C ALA A 155 -4.93 -4.77 16.39
N LYS A 156 -4.46 -3.57 16.00
CA LYS A 156 -3.17 -3.40 15.29
C LYS A 156 -2.00 -3.82 16.16
N MET A 157 -1.94 -3.39 17.42
CA MET A 157 -0.90 -3.77 18.36
C MET A 157 -0.86 -5.29 18.57
N ALA A 158 -2.03 -5.92 18.73
CA ALA A 158 -2.12 -7.37 18.92
C ALA A 158 -1.56 -8.15 17.71
N SER A 159 -1.82 -7.71 16.48
CA SER A 159 -1.32 -8.39 15.27
C SER A 159 0.20 -8.39 15.16
N ASP A 160 0.89 -7.51 15.89
CA ASP A 160 2.35 -7.36 15.85
C ASP A 160 3.10 -8.12 16.98
N PHE A 161 2.39 -8.71 17.95
CA PHE A 161 3.02 -9.37 19.11
C PHE A 161 3.94 -10.54 18.72
N GLU A 162 3.45 -11.48 17.96
CA GLU A 162 4.23 -12.60 17.44
C GLU A 162 3.81 -12.95 16.02
N LYS A 163 4.77 -13.00 15.10
CA LYS A 163 4.60 -13.34 13.68
C LYS A 163 5.52 -14.51 13.31
N PRO A 164 5.15 -15.36 12.36
CA PRO A 164 3.98 -15.32 11.47
C PRO A 164 2.83 -16.26 11.89
N ASP A 165 1.68 -16.15 11.21
CA ASP A 165 0.56 -17.12 11.20
C ASP A 165 -0.06 -17.31 12.60
N LYS A 166 -0.37 -16.20 13.27
CA LYS A 166 -0.88 -16.15 14.64
C LYS A 166 -2.14 -15.31 14.77
N VAL A 167 -2.94 -15.64 15.80
CA VAL A 167 -4.02 -14.80 16.30
C VAL A 167 -3.64 -14.34 17.71
N HIS A 168 -3.76 -13.07 17.98
CA HIS A 168 -3.52 -12.49 19.30
C HIS A 168 -4.66 -11.56 19.71
N THR A 169 -4.90 -11.45 21.00
CA THR A 169 -5.85 -10.50 21.58
C THR A 169 -5.14 -9.39 22.32
N LEU A 170 -5.74 -8.20 22.29
CA LEU A 170 -5.43 -7.11 23.18
C LEU A 170 -6.73 -6.34 23.51
N TRP A 171 -7.32 -6.68 24.64
CA TRP A 171 -8.49 -6.01 25.16
C TRP A 171 -8.11 -4.81 26.03
N SER A 172 -9.01 -3.87 26.22
CA SER A 172 -8.75 -2.71 27.10
C SER A 172 -8.30 -3.10 28.50
N SER A 173 -8.80 -4.22 29.04
CA SER A 173 -8.38 -4.77 30.33
C SER A 173 -6.97 -5.38 30.33
N GLU A 174 -6.41 -5.70 29.18
CA GLU A 174 -5.10 -6.35 29.02
C GLU A 174 -3.96 -5.34 28.70
N VAL A 175 -4.29 -4.06 28.54
CA VAL A 175 -3.33 -3.01 28.12
C VAL A 175 -2.14 -2.92 29.09
N MET A 176 -2.40 -2.91 30.38
CA MET A 176 -1.33 -2.81 31.41
C MET A 176 -0.40 -4.03 31.39
N GLU A 177 -0.96 -5.22 31.16
CA GLU A 177 -0.20 -6.46 31.18
C GLU A 177 0.56 -6.72 29.88
N LYS A 178 -0.10 -6.54 28.72
CA LYS A 178 0.45 -6.95 27.42
C LYS A 178 1.10 -5.82 26.64
N MET A 179 0.61 -4.56 26.76
CA MET A 179 1.09 -3.45 25.96
C MET A 179 2.10 -2.55 26.70
N TRP A 180 1.86 -2.24 27.96
CA TRP A 180 2.75 -1.33 28.70
C TRP A 180 4.20 -1.80 28.85
N PRO A 181 4.53 -3.10 28.97
CA PRO A 181 5.91 -3.58 29.02
C PRO A 181 6.69 -3.41 27.70
N LEU A 182 5.98 -3.20 26.57
CA LEU A 182 6.62 -3.10 25.26
C LEU A 182 7.46 -1.82 25.14
N PRO A 183 8.53 -1.85 24.32
CA PRO A 183 9.28 -0.66 23.97
C PRO A 183 8.38 0.45 23.44
N VAL A 184 8.66 1.70 23.79
CA VAL A 184 7.84 2.85 23.35
C VAL A 184 7.77 2.98 21.82
N ARG A 185 8.79 2.48 21.13
CA ARG A 185 8.82 2.43 19.65
C ARG A 185 7.73 1.54 19.04
N ASP A 186 7.30 0.51 19.77
CA ASP A 186 6.32 -0.44 19.27
C ASP A 186 4.88 0.14 19.28
N LEU A 187 4.68 1.28 19.97
CA LEU A 187 3.41 1.99 19.91
C LEU A 187 3.18 2.56 18.51
N LEU A 188 2.01 2.30 17.95
CA LEU A 188 1.60 2.81 16.64
C LEU A 188 1.87 4.32 16.52
N TRP A 189 2.45 4.75 15.40
CA TRP A 189 2.86 6.13 15.08
C TRP A 189 4.13 6.64 15.82
N VAL A 190 4.77 5.86 16.66
CA VAL A 190 6.06 6.21 17.23
C VAL A 190 7.20 5.83 16.29
N GLY A 191 7.67 6.79 15.51
CA GLY A 191 8.83 6.60 14.63
C GLY A 191 10.17 6.82 15.36
N LYS A 192 11.28 6.47 14.69
CA LYS A 192 12.65 6.55 15.24
C LYS A 192 12.98 7.90 15.89
N LYS A 193 12.66 9.04 15.25
CA LYS A 193 12.93 10.37 15.82
C LYS A 193 12.13 10.66 17.08
N THR A 194 10.91 10.15 17.18
CA THR A 194 10.08 10.27 18.38
C THR A 194 10.62 9.39 19.49
N GLU A 195 10.96 8.14 19.18
CA GLU A 195 11.64 7.22 20.10
C GLU A 195 12.91 7.84 20.69
N GLU A 196 13.81 8.39 19.86
CA GLU A 196 15.05 9.04 20.30
C GLU A 196 14.79 10.19 21.31
N ARG A 197 13.76 11.02 21.05
CA ARG A 197 13.38 12.11 21.97
C ARG A 197 12.81 11.60 23.29
N LEU A 198 11.91 10.61 23.23
CA LEU A 198 11.31 10.01 24.42
C LEU A 198 12.36 9.30 25.28
N THR A 199 13.23 8.51 24.66
CA THR A 199 14.30 7.78 25.33
C THR A 199 15.32 8.73 25.96
N ALA A 200 15.66 9.84 25.31
CA ALA A 200 16.53 10.88 25.89
C ALA A 200 15.92 11.53 27.13
N TYR A 201 14.59 11.54 27.26
CA TYR A 201 13.86 12.01 28.43
C TYR A 201 13.68 10.90 29.49
N GLY A 202 14.12 9.66 29.22
CA GLY A 202 14.02 8.51 30.14
C GLY A 202 12.80 7.62 29.88
N ILE A 203 11.98 7.88 28.88
CA ILE A 203 10.78 7.10 28.55
C ILE A 203 11.17 6.00 27.53
N LYS A 204 11.13 4.75 27.98
CA LYS A 204 11.56 3.58 27.20
C LYS A 204 10.42 2.64 26.86
N THR A 205 9.37 2.61 27.70
CA THR A 205 8.23 1.71 27.53
C THR A 205 6.94 2.47 27.29
N ILE A 206 5.94 1.78 26.77
CA ILE A 206 4.60 2.34 26.55
C ILE A 206 3.95 2.70 27.89
N GLY A 207 4.18 1.91 28.95
CA GLY A 207 3.65 2.19 30.28
C GLY A 207 4.24 3.46 30.91
N GLU A 208 5.56 3.71 30.73
CA GLU A 208 6.19 4.96 31.16
C GLU A 208 5.60 6.17 30.40
N LEU A 209 5.30 6.00 29.11
CA LEU A 209 4.63 7.03 28.32
C LEU A 209 3.19 7.27 28.80
N ALA A 210 2.43 6.20 29.09
CA ALA A 210 1.07 6.28 29.60
C ALA A 210 0.96 6.99 30.95
N ALA A 211 1.98 6.84 31.80
CA ALA A 211 2.06 7.49 33.10
C ALA A 211 2.55 8.96 33.04
N LEU A 212 3.07 9.40 31.89
CA LEU A 212 3.63 10.74 31.76
C LEU A 212 2.52 11.80 31.74
N ASN A 213 2.77 12.93 32.39
CA ASN A 213 1.87 14.07 32.30
C ASN A 213 1.84 14.60 30.84
N GLU A 214 0.63 14.79 30.28
CA GLU A 214 0.44 15.20 28.89
C GLU A 214 1.10 16.55 28.56
N ASN A 215 1.15 17.51 29.50
CA ASN A 215 1.83 18.79 29.28
C ASN A 215 3.35 18.63 29.13
N VAL A 216 3.94 17.64 29.80
CA VAL A 216 5.36 17.31 29.64
C VAL A 216 5.58 16.68 28.26
N LEU A 217 4.73 15.74 27.89
CA LEU A 217 4.78 15.10 26.57
C LEU A 217 4.62 16.13 25.44
N ALA A 218 3.73 17.11 25.60
CA ALA A 218 3.50 18.17 24.63
C ALA A 218 4.76 19.01 24.33
N ARG A 219 5.62 19.22 25.35
CA ARG A 219 6.92 19.91 25.16
C ARG A 219 7.90 19.10 24.32
N LEU A 220 7.80 17.77 24.36
CA LEU A 220 8.69 16.86 23.63
C LEU A 220 8.26 16.65 22.18
N VAL A 221 6.95 16.50 21.92
CA VAL A 221 6.42 16.06 20.62
C VAL A 221 5.42 17.02 19.97
N GLY A 222 5.05 18.10 20.67
CA GLY A 222 4.02 19.06 20.23
C GLY A 222 2.63 18.68 20.74
N GLN A 223 1.78 19.71 21.03
CA GLN A 223 0.49 19.55 21.72
C GLN A 223 -0.44 18.52 21.07
N LYS A 224 -0.71 18.69 19.78
CA LYS A 224 -1.66 17.81 19.05
C LYS A 224 -1.23 16.34 19.07
N PHE A 225 0.07 16.10 18.90
CA PHE A 225 0.59 14.74 18.83
C PHE A 225 0.71 14.12 20.24
N ALA A 226 0.93 14.94 21.27
CA ALA A 226 0.99 14.49 22.65
C ALA A 226 -0.33 13.90 23.15
N SER A 227 -1.46 14.60 22.94
CA SER A 227 -2.79 14.11 23.34
C SER A 227 -3.12 12.77 22.69
N GLN A 228 -2.89 12.65 21.37
CA GLN A 228 -3.13 11.40 20.66
C GLN A 228 -2.22 10.28 21.15
N MET A 229 -0.94 10.56 21.33
CA MET A 229 0.05 9.56 21.79
C MET A 229 -0.22 9.11 23.22
N HIS A 230 -0.60 10.02 24.12
CA HIS A 230 -0.96 9.70 25.49
C HIS A 230 -2.24 8.85 25.56
N ALA A 231 -3.28 9.21 24.80
CA ALA A 231 -4.49 8.38 24.66
C ALA A 231 -4.15 6.98 24.13
N SER A 232 -3.34 6.91 23.06
CA SER A 232 -2.90 5.63 22.48
C SER A 232 -2.11 4.77 23.45
N ALA A 233 -1.20 5.35 24.27
CA ALA A 233 -0.45 4.61 25.29
C ALA A 233 -1.35 4.03 26.40
N ASN A 234 -2.52 4.63 26.62
CA ASN A 234 -3.56 4.14 27.51
C ASN A 234 -4.59 3.20 26.81
N GLY A 235 -4.33 2.81 25.56
CA GLY A 235 -5.21 1.90 24.80
C GLY A 235 -6.51 2.54 24.30
N ILE A 236 -6.58 3.88 24.28
CA ILE A 236 -7.78 4.64 23.88
C ILE A 236 -7.69 5.01 22.40
N ASP A 237 -8.67 4.59 21.62
CA ASP A 237 -8.86 4.93 20.21
C ASP A 237 -10.34 4.78 19.85
N ASP A 238 -11.00 5.91 19.61
CA ASP A 238 -12.42 5.97 19.28
C ASP A 238 -12.67 6.01 17.76
N SER A 239 -11.61 5.89 16.95
CA SER A 239 -11.73 5.96 15.50
C SER A 239 -12.62 4.83 14.93
N PRO A 240 -13.55 5.13 14.00
CA PRO A 240 -14.34 4.10 13.35
C PRO A 240 -13.52 3.29 12.35
N VAL A 241 -14.01 2.09 12.00
CA VAL A 241 -13.55 1.38 10.81
C VAL A 241 -14.21 2.05 9.61
N GLU A 242 -13.43 2.83 8.84
CA GLU A 242 -13.92 3.63 7.72
C GLU A 242 -14.12 2.75 6.49
N THR A 243 -15.32 2.75 5.91
CA THR A 243 -15.64 1.96 4.71
C THR A 243 -15.40 2.72 3.41
N GLU A 244 -15.36 4.03 3.49
CA GLU A 244 -15.12 4.91 2.34
C GLU A 244 -13.66 5.35 2.30
N GLU A 245 -13.06 5.28 1.13
CA GLU A 245 -11.75 5.88 0.91
C GLU A 245 -11.86 7.40 0.93
N ALA A 246 -11.04 8.05 1.74
CA ALA A 246 -10.96 9.51 1.73
C ALA A 246 -10.44 10.00 0.37
N GLU A 247 -11.05 11.05 -0.14
CA GLU A 247 -10.58 11.68 -1.38
C GLU A 247 -9.11 12.11 -1.29
N ALA A 248 -8.38 11.90 -2.38
CA ALA A 248 -6.99 12.28 -2.46
C ALA A 248 -6.85 13.82 -2.33
N LYS A 249 -6.05 14.27 -1.37
CA LYS A 249 -5.75 15.71 -1.16
C LYS A 249 -4.55 16.18 -1.97
N SER A 250 -3.71 15.26 -2.41
CA SER A 250 -2.50 15.51 -3.19
C SER A 250 -2.13 14.29 -4.03
N CYS A 251 -1.39 14.54 -5.12
CA CYS A 251 -0.78 13.51 -5.94
C CYS A 251 0.68 13.90 -6.21
N SER A 252 1.60 12.95 -6.12
CA SER A 252 3.01 13.22 -6.37
C SER A 252 3.72 12.06 -7.06
N ALA A 253 4.79 12.38 -7.76
CA ALA A 253 5.72 11.41 -8.30
C ALA A 253 7.16 11.91 -8.12
N GLU A 254 8.10 10.98 -8.08
CA GLU A 254 9.51 11.27 -7.94
C GLU A 254 10.37 10.31 -8.77
N ARG A 255 11.54 10.80 -9.19
CA ARG A 255 12.51 9.98 -9.93
C ARG A 255 13.89 10.09 -9.33
N THR A 256 14.41 8.99 -8.83
CA THR A 256 15.83 8.84 -8.53
C THR A 256 16.58 8.55 -9.84
N PHE A 257 17.66 9.26 -10.10
CA PHE A 257 18.40 9.14 -11.37
C PHE A 257 19.36 7.95 -11.35
N PRO A 258 19.60 7.29 -12.50
CA PRO A 258 20.64 6.25 -12.62
C PRO A 258 22.04 6.80 -12.30
N GLN A 259 22.31 8.04 -12.67
CA GLN A 259 23.50 8.81 -12.33
C GLN A 259 23.08 10.21 -11.89
N ASP A 260 23.87 10.81 -10.99
CA ASP A 260 23.57 12.14 -10.49
C ASP A 260 23.63 13.17 -11.62
N ILE A 261 22.73 14.14 -11.62
CA ILE A 261 22.55 15.14 -12.67
C ILE A 261 22.99 16.50 -12.15
N ALA A 262 23.90 17.17 -12.89
CA ALA A 262 24.29 18.55 -12.66
C ALA A 262 23.97 19.47 -13.87
N ASP A 263 23.42 18.90 -14.96
CA ASP A 263 23.02 19.65 -16.15
C ASP A 263 21.54 20.08 -16.06
N PRO A 264 21.25 21.41 -16.13
CA PRO A 264 19.88 21.92 -16.07
C PRO A 264 18.97 21.37 -17.17
N ARG A 265 19.47 21.09 -18.36
CA ARG A 265 18.66 20.49 -19.44
C ARG A 265 18.32 19.05 -19.17
N ALA A 266 19.24 18.30 -18.56
CA ALA A 266 18.97 16.92 -18.15
C ALA A 266 17.92 16.88 -17.00
N LEU A 267 18.01 17.79 -16.03
CA LEU A 267 17.02 17.93 -14.98
C LEU A 267 15.63 18.27 -15.55
N ASP A 268 15.56 19.22 -16.47
CA ASP A 268 14.29 19.63 -17.10
C ASP A 268 13.59 18.45 -17.80
N ARG A 269 14.36 17.61 -18.51
CA ARG A 269 13.81 16.37 -19.12
C ARG A 269 13.23 15.41 -18.08
N GLN A 270 13.84 15.30 -16.89
CA GLN A 270 13.31 14.45 -15.84
C GLN A 270 12.09 15.08 -15.18
N LEU A 271 12.12 16.38 -14.93
CA LEU A 271 10.99 17.13 -14.38
C LEU A 271 9.77 17.03 -15.30
N PHE A 272 9.95 17.15 -16.62
CA PHE A 272 8.90 16.93 -17.60
C PHE A 272 8.25 15.55 -17.47
N LYS A 273 9.05 14.48 -17.38
CA LYS A 273 8.52 13.11 -17.20
C LYS A 273 7.69 12.96 -15.93
N VAL A 274 8.13 13.59 -14.84
CA VAL A 274 7.40 13.55 -13.56
C VAL A 274 6.11 14.38 -13.66
N ALA A 275 6.15 15.54 -14.32
CA ALA A 275 4.96 16.37 -14.51
C ALA A 275 3.87 15.66 -15.34
N VAL A 276 4.28 14.99 -16.43
CA VAL A 276 3.38 14.18 -17.26
C VAL A 276 2.71 13.08 -16.43
N GLU A 277 3.50 12.37 -15.63
CA GLU A 277 2.99 11.29 -14.78
C GLU A 277 1.98 11.79 -13.74
N VAL A 278 2.27 12.90 -13.05
CA VAL A 278 1.38 13.48 -12.04
C VAL A 278 0.10 14.03 -12.69
N ALA A 279 0.23 14.80 -13.78
CA ALA A 279 -0.91 15.38 -14.48
C ALA A 279 -1.84 14.28 -15.05
N HIS A 280 -1.27 13.23 -15.64
CA HIS A 280 -2.04 12.07 -16.11
C HIS A 280 -2.83 11.40 -14.97
N ARG A 281 -2.22 11.19 -13.79
CA ARG A 281 -2.88 10.58 -12.63
C ARG A 281 -4.09 11.41 -12.16
N ILE A 282 -3.93 12.72 -12.02
CA ILE A 282 -5.04 13.57 -11.58
C ILE A 282 -6.17 13.65 -12.62
N ARG A 283 -5.85 13.65 -13.94
CA ARG A 283 -6.87 13.61 -15.01
C ARG A 283 -7.69 12.33 -15.00
N ILE A 284 -7.07 11.17 -14.76
CA ILE A 284 -7.80 9.89 -14.64
C ILE A 284 -8.85 9.96 -13.53
N ASP A 285 -8.49 10.58 -12.41
CA ASP A 285 -9.38 10.73 -11.25
C ASP A 285 -10.28 11.99 -11.35
N SER A 286 -10.24 12.72 -12.49
CA SER A 286 -11.00 13.95 -12.74
C SER A 286 -10.72 15.06 -11.74
N PHE A 287 -9.49 15.14 -11.21
CA PHE A 287 -9.05 16.22 -10.33
C PHE A 287 -8.36 17.35 -11.07
N HIS A 288 -8.50 18.55 -10.53
CA HIS A 288 -7.72 19.74 -10.87
C HIS A 288 -6.87 20.14 -9.68
N ALA A 289 -5.63 20.54 -9.92
CA ALA A 289 -4.65 20.92 -8.91
C ALA A 289 -4.70 22.42 -8.62
N GLY A 290 -4.92 22.82 -7.36
CA GLY A 290 -4.86 24.21 -6.91
C GLY A 290 -3.46 24.67 -6.46
N GLY A 291 -2.46 23.79 -6.48
CA GLY A 291 -1.08 24.11 -6.15
C GLY A 291 -0.09 23.08 -6.63
N VAL A 292 1.16 23.53 -6.79
CA VAL A 292 2.31 22.71 -7.25
C VAL A 292 3.43 22.80 -6.22
N SER A 293 4.09 21.67 -5.99
CA SER A 293 5.32 21.57 -5.19
C SER A 293 6.41 20.87 -5.97
N VAL A 294 7.64 21.31 -5.77
CA VAL A 294 8.83 20.63 -6.30
C VAL A 294 9.80 20.36 -5.18
N PHE A 295 10.55 19.30 -5.29
CA PHE A 295 11.72 19.08 -4.48
C PHE A 295 12.85 18.48 -5.30
N VAL A 296 14.08 18.74 -4.85
CA VAL A 296 15.28 18.11 -5.33
C VAL A 296 16.02 17.47 -4.16
N LYS A 297 16.70 16.38 -4.42
CA LYS A 297 17.57 15.72 -3.45
C LYS A 297 18.98 15.69 -4.01
N THR A 298 19.94 16.22 -3.27
CA THR A 298 21.35 16.21 -3.66
C THR A 298 21.97 14.81 -3.55
N LYS A 299 23.17 14.63 -4.09
CA LYS A 299 23.97 13.41 -3.93
C LYS A 299 24.22 13.05 -2.46
N ASP A 300 24.26 14.06 -1.57
CA ASP A 300 24.49 13.94 -0.13
C ASP A 300 23.19 13.76 0.66
N PHE A 301 22.08 13.51 -0.04
CA PHE A 301 20.72 13.27 0.52
C PHE A 301 20.07 14.49 1.18
N GLU A 302 20.59 15.70 0.98
CA GLU A 302 19.90 16.93 1.38
C GLU A 302 18.69 17.18 0.50
N VAL A 303 17.57 17.57 1.10
CA VAL A 303 16.31 17.82 0.40
C VAL A 303 15.96 19.30 0.47
N HIS A 304 15.81 19.91 -0.68
CA HIS A 304 15.31 21.28 -0.83
C HIS A 304 13.98 21.25 -1.55
N SER A 305 12.97 21.96 -1.02
CA SER A 305 11.62 21.96 -1.59
C SER A 305 10.99 23.33 -1.60
N ARG A 306 10.09 23.55 -2.56
CA ARG A 306 9.28 24.75 -2.70
C ARG A 306 7.90 24.38 -3.17
N GLN A 307 6.89 25.16 -2.75
CA GLN A 307 5.52 25.03 -3.24
C GLN A 307 4.89 26.39 -3.53
N CYS A 308 3.93 26.42 -4.44
CA CYS A 308 3.12 27.58 -4.73
C CYS A 308 1.65 27.20 -4.90
N THR A 309 0.75 28.11 -4.55
CA THR A 309 -0.68 28.00 -4.90
C THR A 309 -0.86 28.67 -6.26
N MET A 310 -1.63 28.04 -7.13
CA MET A 310 -1.97 28.58 -8.44
C MET A 310 -3.20 29.49 -8.33
N SER A 311 -3.32 30.45 -9.26
CA SER A 311 -4.47 31.36 -9.32
C SER A 311 -5.76 30.63 -9.67
N GLN A 312 -5.67 29.58 -10.49
CA GLN A 312 -6.79 28.74 -10.89
C GLN A 312 -6.37 27.27 -10.85
N PRO A 313 -7.26 26.35 -10.41
CA PRO A 313 -7.00 24.92 -10.48
C PRO A 313 -6.85 24.46 -11.93
N THR A 314 -5.94 23.52 -12.19
CA THR A 314 -5.67 22.98 -13.53
C THR A 314 -5.26 21.51 -13.49
N ASP A 315 -5.50 20.80 -14.57
CA ASP A 315 -5.03 19.45 -14.85
C ASP A 315 -4.07 19.39 -16.05
N VAL A 316 -3.76 20.57 -16.63
CA VAL A 316 -2.92 20.72 -17.84
C VAL A 316 -1.45 20.54 -17.50
N THR A 317 -0.82 19.54 -18.10
CA THR A 317 0.59 19.19 -17.88
C THR A 317 1.54 20.38 -18.06
N ALA A 318 1.36 21.16 -19.14
CA ALA A 318 2.25 22.29 -19.46
C ALA A 318 2.17 23.39 -18.40
N VAL A 319 0.99 23.66 -17.83
CA VAL A 319 0.82 24.66 -16.77
C VAL A 319 1.51 24.21 -15.48
N ILE A 320 1.26 22.97 -15.07
CA ILE A 320 1.90 22.37 -13.88
C ILE A 320 3.43 22.39 -14.03
N LEU A 321 3.93 21.98 -15.19
CA LEU A 321 5.37 21.97 -15.49
C LEU A 321 5.98 23.37 -15.46
N ASN A 322 5.31 24.37 -16.02
CA ASN A 322 5.82 25.74 -16.05
C ASN A 322 5.94 26.32 -14.64
N GLU A 323 4.95 26.07 -13.76
CA GLU A 323 5.05 26.44 -12.34
C GLU A 323 6.19 25.72 -11.64
N ALA A 324 6.38 24.44 -11.91
CA ALA A 324 7.50 23.67 -11.38
C ALA A 324 8.87 24.24 -11.85
N ARG A 325 9.02 24.52 -13.15
CA ARG A 325 10.22 25.14 -13.72
C ARG A 325 10.57 26.47 -13.07
N ARG A 326 9.56 27.29 -12.81
CA ARG A 326 9.74 28.60 -12.16
C ARG A 326 10.32 28.46 -10.74
N MET A 327 9.99 27.35 -10.04
CA MET A 327 10.45 27.10 -8.68
C MET A 327 11.85 26.45 -8.62
N ILE A 328 12.32 25.75 -9.65
CA ILE A 328 13.62 25.04 -9.64
C ILE A 328 14.79 25.95 -9.22
N PRO A 329 14.94 27.19 -9.73
CA PRO A 329 16.07 28.07 -9.34
C PRO A 329 16.02 28.45 -7.84
N THR A 330 14.93 28.27 -7.16
CA THR A 330 14.80 28.56 -5.71
C THR A 330 15.20 27.38 -4.82
N VAL A 331 15.35 26.18 -5.37
CA VAL A 331 15.67 24.95 -4.65
C VAL A 331 16.96 24.30 -5.14
N TRP A 332 17.54 24.78 -6.23
CA TRP A 332 18.78 24.26 -6.81
C TRP A 332 19.63 25.37 -7.41
N ASP A 333 20.91 25.32 -7.15
CA ASP A 333 21.94 26.28 -7.60
C ASP A 333 22.39 26.12 -9.07
N GLY A 334 21.91 25.07 -9.75
CA GLY A 334 22.24 24.75 -11.14
C GLY A 334 23.53 23.95 -11.32
N VAL A 335 24.29 23.66 -10.25
CA VAL A 335 25.60 23.00 -10.32
C VAL A 335 25.76 21.82 -9.35
N THR A 336 25.17 21.88 -8.18
CA THR A 336 25.24 20.78 -7.22
C THR A 336 24.62 19.49 -7.82
N PRO A 337 25.35 18.35 -7.85
CA PRO A 337 24.80 17.10 -8.40
C PRO A 337 23.56 16.64 -7.65
N LEU A 338 22.48 16.42 -8.40
CA LEU A 338 21.20 15.97 -7.91
C LEU A 338 21.03 14.47 -8.10
N ARG A 339 20.58 13.81 -7.07
CA ARG A 339 20.22 12.39 -7.06
C ARG A 339 18.79 12.13 -7.51
N GLN A 340 17.86 13.06 -7.22
CA GLN A 340 16.42 12.85 -7.40
C GLN A 340 15.70 14.18 -7.61
N VAL A 341 14.63 14.14 -8.39
CA VAL A 341 13.64 15.22 -8.50
C VAL A 341 12.25 14.66 -8.25
N GLY A 342 11.39 15.45 -7.60
CA GLY A 342 9.99 15.15 -7.42
C GLY A 342 9.12 16.38 -7.69
N LEU A 343 7.89 16.10 -8.11
CA LEU A 343 6.82 17.04 -8.31
C LEU A 343 5.57 16.53 -7.64
N GLY A 344 4.88 17.39 -6.94
CA GLY A 344 3.59 17.09 -6.34
C GLY A 344 2.57 18.19 -6.66
N VAL A 345 1.31 17.81 -6.68
CA VAL A 345 0.18 18.73 -6.79
C VAL A 345 -0.72 18.55 -5.57
N PHE A 346 -1.33 19.63 -5.11
CA PHE A 346 -2.15 19.65 -3.90
C PHE A 346 -3.35 20.59 -4.06
N LYS A 347 -4.24 20.63 -3.06
CA LYS A 347 -5.55 21.28 -3.17
C LYS A 347 -6.33 20.73 -4.37
N LEU A 348 -6.42 19.39 -4.41
CA LEU A 348 -7.16 18.71 -5.47
C LEU A 348 -8.65 19.01 -5.33
N THR A 349 -9.30 19.32 -6.46
CA THR A 349 -10.75 19.60 -6.54
C THR A 349 -11.34 19.00 -7.81
N HIS A 350 -12.60 18.62 -7.78
CA HIS A 350 -13.38 18.22 -8.96
C HIS A 350 -14.05 19.41 -9.66
N GLU A 351 -13.95 20.62 -9.08
CA GLU A 351 -14.48 21.80 -9.72
C GLU A 351 -13.72 22.10 -11.00
N ALA A 352 -14.42 22.02 -12.13
CA ALA A 352 -13.87 22.40 -13.41
C ALA A 352 -13.57 23.91 -13.41
N GLN A 353 -12.44 24.28 -13.98
CA GLN A 353 -12.13 25.65 -14.26
C GLN A 353 -13.24 26.26 -15.09
N GLN A 354 -13.77 27.41 -14.68
CA GLN A 354 -14.63 28.22 -15.55
C GLN A 354 -13.78 28.62 -16.76
N LEU A 355 -14.11 28.04 -17.92
CA LEU A 355 -13.43 28.35 -19.16
C LEU A 355 -13.59 29.86 -19.42
N SER A 356 -12.47 30.55 -19.61
CA SER A 356 -12.50 31.91 -20.13
C SER A 356 -13.12 31.86 -21.54
N LEU A 357 -14.00 32.80 -21.85
CA LEU A 357 -14.56 32.97 -23.20
C LEU A 357 -13.47 33.20 -24.29
N PHE A 358 -12.26 33.47 -23.85
CA PHE A 358 -11.06 33.62 -24.68
C PHE A 358 -10.00 32.60 -24.24
N GLU A 359 -10.24 31.31 -24.51
CA GLU A 359 -9.14 30.32 -24.36
C GLU A 359 -8.09 30.61 -25.44
N ASP A 360 -6.84 30.79 -24.98
CA ASP A 360 -5.69 30.98 -25.86
C ASP A 360 -5.48 29.69 -26.70
N GLU A 361 -5.32 29.79 -28.02
CA GLU A 361 -5.05 28.67 -28.95
C GLU A 361 -3.96 27.72 -28.40
N LYS A 362 -3.00 28.29 -27.69
CA LYS A 362 -1.94 27.55 -27.03
C LYS A 362 -2.41 26.65 -25.89
N MET A 363 -3.46 27.05 -25.15
CA MET A 363 -4.03 26.20 -24.11
C MET A 363 -4.76 25.01 -24.71
N GLU A 364 -5.44 25.20 -25.83
CA GLU A 364 -6.11 24.13 -26.55
C GLU A 364 -5.13 23.12 -27.16
N GLU A 365 -3.97 23.59 -27.64
CA GLU A 365 -2.86 22.75 -28.08
C GLU A 365 -2.32 21.88 -26.92
N TYR A 366 -2.13 22.44 -25.73
CA TYR A 366 -1.69 21.71 -24.56
C TYR A 366 -2.71 20.63 -24.14
N ARG A 367 -3.99 20.97 -24.12
CA ARG A 367 -5.08 20.00 -23.80
C ARG A 367 -5.17 18.89 -24.85
N ARG A 368 -4.94 19.18 -26.12
CA ARG A 368 -4.91 18.18 -27.21
C ARG A 368 -3.75 17.22 -26.98
N TRP A 369 -2.57 17.73 -26.70
CA TRP A 369 -1.40 16.89 -26.41
C TRP A 369 -1.65 15.98 -25.18
N ASP A 370 -2.22 16.51 -24.12
CA ASP A 370 -2.59 15.74 -22.94
C ASP A 370 -3.57 14.62 -23.25
N ARG A 371 -4.60 14.86 -24.06
CA ARG A 371 -5.56 13.83 -24.50
C ARG A 371 -4.89 12.73 -25.32
N GLU A 372 -4.07 13.10 -26.30
CA GLU A 372 -3.35 12.15 -27.15
C GLU A 372 -2.40 11.26 -26.33
N HIS A 373 -1.71 11.87 -25.35
CA HIS A 373 -0.85 11.13 -24.42
C HIS A 373 -1.66 10.15 -23.55
N ASP A 374 -2.74 10.60 -22.95
CA ASP A 374 -3.59 9.77 -22.08
C ASP A 374 -4.22 8.59 -22.86
N GLU A 375 -4.61 8.81 -24.11
CA GLU A 375 -5.08 7.75 -25.00
C GLU A 375 -3.98 6.75 -25.35
N ALA A 376 -2.75 7.22 -25.58
CA ALA A 376 -1.61 6.34 -25.84
C ALA A 376 -1.28 5.45 -24.64
N VAL A 377 -1.28 6.02 -23.42
CA VAL A 377 -1.10 5.27 -22.18
C VAL A 377 -2.23 4.26 -21.98
N ALA A 378 -3.48 4.66 -22.24
CA ALA A 378 -4.63 3.76 -22.10
C ALA A 378 -4.62 2.58 -23.09
N ARG A 379 -4.04 2.76 -24.29
CA ARG A 379 -3.84 1.67 -25.27
C ARG A 379 -2.77 0.68 -24.82
N GLN A 380 -1.68 1.17 -24.21
CA GLN A 380 -0.58 0.32 -23.72
C GLN A 380 -0.94 -0.40 -22.41
N HIS A 381 -1.79 0.21 -21.59
CA HIS A 381 -2.19 -0.29 -20.28
C HIS A 381 -3.72 -0.22 -20.10
N PRO A 382 -4.49 -1.08 -20.77
CA PRO A 382 -5.97 -1.01 -20.76
C PRO A 382 -6.56 -1.12 -19.35
N ASP A 383 -5.88 -1.84 -18.45
CA ASP A 383 -6.32 -2.00 -17.06
C ASP A 383 -6.07 -0.78 -16.17
N TYR A 384 -5.32 0.21 -16.64
CA TYR A 384 -4.98 1.39 -15.85
C TYR A 384 -6.22 2.25 -15.53
N ARG A 385 -7.20 2.33 -16.44
CA ARG A 385 -8.48 3.04 -16.22
C ARG A 385 -9.40 2.38 -15.21
N HIS A 386 -9.30 1.06 -15.02
CA HIS A 386 -10.18 0.31 -14.12
C HIS A 386 -9.68 0.26 -12.67
N ARG A 387 -8.46 0.76 -12.40
CA ARG A 387 -7.82 0.62 -11.09
C ARG A 387 -8.45 1.47 -9.97
N ARG A 388 -9.26 2.50 -10.30
CA ARG A 388 -9.79 3.44 -9.30
C ARG A 388 -11.32 3.64 -9.31
N ARG A 389 -12.05 3.22 -10.33
CA ARG A 389 -13.51 3.18 -10.23
C ARG A 389 -13.89 1.88 -9.53
N GLY A 390 -14.32 2.00 -8.27
CA GLY A 390 -14.78 0.89 -7.42
C GLY A 390 -16.02 0.18 -7.97
N GLY A 391 -15.87 -0.50 -9.10
CA GLY A 391 -16.77 -1.55 -9.50
C GLY A 391 -16.34 -2.82 -8.79
N GLU A 392 -17.28 -3.50 -8.10
CA GLU A 392 -17.05 -4.82 -7.55
C GLU A 392 -16.59 -5.75 -8.67
N LYS A 393 -15.26 -5.95 -8.77
CA LYS A 393 -14.69 -6.94 -9.69
C LYS A 393 -14.87 -8.32 -9.06
N ALA A 394 -15.11 -9.31 -9.91
CA ALA A 394 -15.06 -10.71 -9.50
C ALA A 394 -13.68 -11.02 -8.89
N LEU A 395 -13.68 -11.81 -7.82
CA LEU A 395 -12.45 -12.31 -7.20
C LEU A 395 -11.73 -13.25 -8.15
N GLU A 396 -10.44 -13.09 -8.33
CA GLU A 396 -9.66 -13.94 -9.22
C GLU A 396 -8.69 -14.80 -8.39
N PHE A 397 -8.94 -16.11 -8.36
CA PHE A 397 -8.08 -17.10 -7.71
C PHE A 397 -7.32 -17.91 -8.76
N SER A 398 -6.04 -18.16 -8.51
CA SER A 398 -5.18 -18.91 -9.43
C SER A 398 -4.74 -20.23 -8.81
N TYR A 399 -4.78 -21.30 -9.59
CA TYR A 399 -4.49 -22.67 -9.16
C TYR A 399 -3.49 -23.34 -10.11
N ARG A 400 -2.81 -24.39 -9.64
CA ARG A 400 -1.85 -25.14 -10.45
C ARG A 400 -2.53 -26.02 -11.50
N THR A 401 -3.69 -26.58 -11.15
CA THR A 401 -4.41 -27.52 -12.01
C THR A 401 -5.87 -27.13 -12.15
N GLY A 402 -6.52 -27.61 -13.23
CA GLY A 402 -7.95 -27.42 -13.44
C GLY A 402 -8.79 -28.14 -12.36
N GLU A 403 -8.28 -29.24 -11.80
CA GLU A 403 -8.96 -29.98 -10.72
C GLU A 403 -9.00 -29.14 -9.42
N GLU A 404 -7.89 -28.48 -9.06
CA GLU A 404 -7.84 -27.59 -7.92
C GLU A 404 -8.77 -26.38 -8.10
N ALA A 405 -8.77 -25.76 -9.28
CA ALA A 405 -9.65 -24.64 -9.62
C ALA A 405 -11.13 -25.05 -9.55
N LEU A 406 -11.48 -26.22 -10.13
CA LEU A 406 -12.83 -26.78 -10.07
C LEU A 406 -13.27 -27.10 -8.64
N ALA A 407 -12.41 -27.73 -7.85
CA ALA A 407 -12.69 -28.08 -6.46
C ALA A 407 -12.96 -26.82 -5.61
N ALA A 408 -12.17 -25.76 -5.84
CA ALA A 408 -12.35 -24.48 -5.17
C ALA A 408 -13.66 -23.79 -5.57
N ALA A 409 -13.99 -23.72 -6.87
CA ALA A 409 -15.26 -23.18 -7.35
C ALA A 409 -16.47 -23.93 -6.77
N LYS A 410 -16.42 -25.26 -6.73
CA LYS A 410 -17.46 -26.09 -6.08
C LYS A 410 -17.59 -25.80 -4.59
N LYS A 411 -16.45 -25.58 -3.90
CA LYS A 411 -16.45 -25.25 -2.47
C LYS A 411 -17.07 -23.86 -2.22
N SER A 412 -16.81 -22.90 -3.09
CA SER A 412 -17.35 -21.53 -2.99
C SER A 412 -18.88 -21.48 -3.05
N VAL A 413 -19.50 -22.37 -3.82
CA VAL A 413 -20.99 -22.45 -3.93
C VAL A 413 -21.63 -23.36 -2.88
N ARG A 414 -20.88 -24.27 -2.26
CA ARG A 414 -21.43 -25.27 -1.35
C ARG A 414 -22.03 -24.63 -0.10
N GLY A 415 -23.35 -24.83 0.09
CA GLY A 415 -24.08 -24.31 1.28
C GLY A 415 -24.42 -22.82 1.21
N ARG A 416 -24.17 -22.13 0.09
CA ARG A 416 -24.53 -20.72 -0.14
C ARG A 416 -25.72 -20.64 -1.10
N ALA A 417 -26.89 -20.26 -0.60
CA ALA A 417 -28.10 -20.11 -1.42
C ALA A 417 -27.90 -18.99 -2.47
N GLY A 418 -28.38 -19.24 -3.70
CA GLY A 418 -28.34 -18.27 -4.79
C GLY A 418 -27.01 -18.20 -5.54
N LEU A 419 -25.99 -19.00 -5.18
CA LEU A 419 -24.75 -19.07 -5.96
C LEU A 419 -24.76 -20.27 -6.90
N SER A 420 -24.21 -20.07 -8.09
CA SER A 420 -23.97 -21.10 -9.11
C SER A 420 -22.53 -21.00 -9.63
N PHE A 421 -22.00 -22.05 -10.27
CA PHE A 421 -20.73 -21.94 -10.99
C PHE A 421 -20.84 -22.55 -12.38
N SER A 422 -20.04 -22.02 -13.31
CA SER A 422 -19.93 -22.53 -14.68
C SER A 422 -18.47 -22.56 -15.11
N ARG A 423 -18.11 -23.51 -16.01
CA ARG A 423 -16.82 -23.51 -16.69
C ARG A 423 -16.90 -22.54 -17.86
N ASN A 424 -16.00 -21.56 -17.88
CA ASN A 424 -15.92 -20.55 -18.95
C ASN A 424 -14.44 -20.34 -19.30
N PRO A 425 -13.84 -21.18 -20.18
CA PRO A 425 -12.43 -21.11 -20.53
C PRO A 425 -12.07 -19.72 -21.08
N LEU A 426 -10.88 -19.25 -20.74
CA LEU A 426 -10.34 -18.01 -21.29
C LEU A 426 -10.04 -18.16 -22.80
N PRO A 427 -9.90 -17.05 -23.55
CA PRO A 427 -9.65 -17.08 -24.99
C PRO A 427 -8.40 -17.89 -25.40
N ASP A 428 -7.43 -18.02 -24.51
CA ASP A 428 -6.23 -18.83 -24.68
C ASP A 428 -6.41 -20.32 -24.37
N GLY A 429 -7.66 -20.73 -24.04
CA GLY A 429 -8.03 -22.11 -23.69
C GLY A 429 -7.69 -22.49 -22.23
N THR A 430 -7.27 -21.55 -21.38
CA THR A 430 -7.04 -21.79 -19.95
C THR A 430 -8.37 -22.08 -19.23
N ASP A 431 -8.40 -23.13 -18.40
CA ASP A 431 -9.58 -23.43 -17.61
C ASP A 431 -9.87 -22.29 -16.62
N CYS A 432 -11.08 -21.77 -16.69
CA CYS A 432 -11.63 -20.79 -15.77
C CYS A 432 -13.02 -21.28 -15.30
N PHE A 433 -13.25 -21.26 -13.99
CA PHE A 433 -14.54 -21.55 -13.39
C PHE A 433 -15.06 -20.27 -12.74
N GLU A 434 -16.19 -19.78 -13.22
CA GLU A 434 -16.84 -18.56 -12.71
C GLU A 434 -17.93 -18.93 -11.70
N VAL A 435 -17.89 -18.29 -10.53
CA VAL A 435 -18.99 -18.33 -9.55
C VAL A 435 -19.84 -17.09 -9.76
N LYS A 436 -21.15 -17.29 -9.86
CA LYS A 436 -22.15 -16.24 -10.12
C LYS A 436 -23.13 -16.14 -8.97
N ASP A 437 -23.58 -14.92 -8.68
CA ASP A 437 -24.68 -14.67 -7.75
C ASP A 437 -26.05 -14.98 -8.36
N ALA A 438 -27.11 -14.73 -7.61
CA ALA A 438 -28.50 -14.97 -8.03
C ALA A 438 -28.90 -14.14 -9.27
N ASP A 439 -28.27 -12.99 -9.48
CA ASP A 439 -28.50 -12.08 -10.62
C ASP A 439 -27.64 -12.44 -11.82
N GLY A 440 -26.82 -13.49 -11.74
CA GLY A 440 -25.93 -13.95 -12.80
C GLY A 440 -24.62 -13.15 -12.93
N LYS A 441 -24.36 -12.22 -12.02
CA LYS A 441 -23.10 -11.45 -11.95
C LYS A 441 -21.97 -12.36 -11.49
N VAL A 442 -20.84 -12.35 -12.20
CA VAL A 442 -19.64 -13.09 -11.80
C VAL A 442 -19.02 -12.44 -10.58
N ILE A 443 -18.94 -13.18 -9.48
CA ILE A 443 -18.37 -12.73 -8.20
C ILE A 443 -17.01 -13.37 -7.88
N GLU A 444 -16.74 -14.57 -8.41
CA GLU A 444 -15.43 -15.22 -8.27
C GLU A 444 -15.02 -15.85 -9.62
N LYS A 445 -13.71 -15.84 -9.90
CA LYS A 445 -13.09 -16.57 -11.01
C LYS A 445 -11.96 -17.44 -10.47
N HIS A 446 -12.01 -18.71 -10.77
CA HIS A 446 -10.98 -19.70 -10.39
C HIS A 446 -10.28 -20.16 -11.66
N THR A 447 -9.06 -19.70 -11.88
CA THR A 447 -8.30 -19.92 -13.13
C THR A 447 -7.06 -20.76 -12.88
N VAL A 448 -6.62 -21.50 -13.89
CA VAL A 448 -5.32 -22.19 -13.88
C VAL A 448 -4.24 -21.20 -14.29
N LEU A 449 -3.15 -21.12 -13.53
CA LEU A 449 -1.97 -20.36 -13.95
C LEU A 449 -1.32 -21.05 -15.14
N ARG A 450 -1.39 -20.45 -16.32
CA ARG A 450 -0.58 -20.89 -17.48
C ARG A 450 0.78 -20.22 -17.42
N ILE A 451 1.82 -21.05 -17.52
CA ILE A 451 3.18 -20.61 -17.80
C ILE A 451 3.18 -20.14 -19.27
N GLN A 452 3.19 -18.83 -19.51
CA GLN A 452 3.65 -18.36 -20.81
C GLN A 452 5.16 -18.54 -20.83
N HIS A 453 5.63 -19.47 -21.65
CA HIS A 453 7.05 -19.56 -21.98
C HIS A 453 7.46 -18.21 -22.59
N ILE A 454 8.36 -17.50 -21.90
CA ILE A 454 9.14 -16.38 -22.43
C ILE A 454 10.35 -17.00 -23.16
#